data_475c5c22214a5325cadee9e357a6d6a3
#
_entry.id   475c5c22214a5325cadee9e357a6d6a3
#
_cell.length_a   1.000
_cell.length_b   1.000
_cell.length_c   1.000
_cell.angle_alpha   90.00
_cell.angle_beta   90.00
_cell.angle_gamma   90.00
#
_symmetry.space_group_name_H-M   'P 1'
#
loop_
_entity.id
_entity.type
_entity.pdbx_description
1 polymer ?
#
loop_
_entity_poly.entity_id
_entity_poly.type
_entity_poly.pdbx_seq_one_letter_code
_entity_poly.pdbx_strand_id
1 'polypeptide(L)'
;MRNCTNTRLLRKMLIVLLLCSFIAGTFTACSDKKQSDGKTTFTVGFDAEFPPYGYKDESGEYVGFDLSLAEEVCRRNGWELVKQPIDWDSKDMELSSGSIDCIWNGFTMDGRESDYTWTTPYIDNSQVVIVKSDSSINSLSDLAGKVVVVQSDSSALAAFTGEDAEPENVALAKSFASLQQVGDYNGAFMNLEAGSVDAICMDMGVANYELNARGGRFRMLSQHVSNEQYGIGFKLGNTELRDKVQSTLLDMLDDGTFLSIAEEWGLEESICLSADNVVNDSDLAVDKGNFFVELGSVVSKLAEGMLASLAIFVLTLVFSLPLGLLLMFVRLSKVNVIRWIAKIYISIMRGTPLMLQLLVVFFGPYYVFGISLSYSYRFYAVIIGFALNYAAYFAEIFRSGIQAIPAGQSEAATVLGYTRAQTFVRIILPQMTRIVLPQVTNEVITLVKDTSLAFALAYTEMFTLAKQIAAASASIMPLFIAGAFYYIFNFIVAWIMEYIEKKMRY
;
A
#
# COMPACT_ATOMS: atom_id res chain seq x y z
N MET A 1 47.10 -31.21 -0.96
CA MET A 1 46.10 -30.20 -1.39
C MET A 1 44.63 -30.63 -1.31
N ARG A 2 44.27 -31.69 -0.56
CA ARG A 2 42.85 -32.19 -0.47
C ARG A 2 42.08 -31.79 0.79
N ASN A 3 42.69 -31.12 1.78
CA ASN A 3 42.02 -30.81 3.06
C ASN A 3 41.46 -29.36 3.16
N CYS A 4 41.71 -28.49 2.19
CA CYS A 4 41.25 -27.08 2.27
C CYS A 4 39.87 -26.85 1.68
N THR A 5 39.36 -27.74 0.86
CA THR A 5 38.02 -27.63 0.24
C THR A 5 36.90 -28.12 1.17
N ASN A 6 37.16 -29.09 2.02
CA ASN A 6 36.17 -29.61 2.97
C ASN A 6 35.84 -28.65 4.11
N THR A 7 36.79 -27.86 4.58
CA THR A 7 36.58 -26.90 5.66
C THR A 7 35.74 -25.69 5.21
N ARG A 8 35.82 -25.29 3.95
CA ARG A 8 34.95 -24.21 3.40
C ARG A 8 33.52 -24.70 3.17
N LEU A 9 33.32 -25.94 2.77
CA LEU A 9 31.98 -26.53 2.61
C LEU A 9 31.32 -26.75 3.97
N LEU A 10 32.07 -27.25 4.97
CA LEU A 10 31.59 -27.41 6.35
C LEU A 10 31.20 -26.06 6.98
N ARG A 11 31.99 -25.01 6.79
CA ARG A 11 31.65 -23.66 7.26
C ARG A 11 30.38 -23.09 6.60
N LYS A 12 30.19 -23.32 5.30
CA LYS A 12 28.96 -22.90 4.60
C LYS A 12 27.74 -23.67 5.09
N MET A 13 27.86 -24.98 5.30
CA MET A 13 26.78 -25.81 5.88
C MET A 13 26.48 -25.39 7.33
N LEU A 14 27.50 -25.07 8.14
CA LEU A 14 27.29 -24.60 9.52
C LEU A 14 26.59 -23.24 9.58
N ILE A 15 26.88 -22.31 8.63
CA ILE A 15 26.22 -21.02 8.52
C ILE A 15 24.76 -21.19 8.08
N VAL A 16 24.48 -22.08 7.14
CA VAL A 16 23.09 -22.40 6.72
C VAL A 16 22.33 -23.08 7.85
N LEU A 17 22.94 -23.99 8.61
CA LEU A 17 22.32 -24.62 9.78
C LEU A 17 22.06 -23.61 10.91
N LEU A 18 22.97 -22.68 11.14
CA LEU A 18 22.78 -21.58 12.12
C LEU A 18 21.69 -20.59 11.68
N LEU A 19 21.60 -20.29 10.38
CA LEU A 19 20.50 -19.50 9.83
C LEU A 19 19.15 -20.22 9.93
N CYS A 20 19.10 -21.52 9.63
CA CYS A 20 17.89 -22.34 9.80
C CYS A 20 17.50 -22.49 11.27
N SER A 21 18.45 -22.61 12.20
CA SER A 21 18.16 -22.66 13.64
C SER A 21 17.71 -21.30 14.20
N PHE A 22 18.20 -20.19 13.64
CA PHE A 22 17.73 -18.84 14.02
C PHE A 22 16.29 -18.61 13.52
N ILE A 23 15.96 -19.07 12.32
CA ILE A 23 14.59 -19.04 11.76
C ILE A 23 13.66 -19.98 12.55
N ALA A 24 14.10 -21.18 12.91
CA ALA A 24 13.30 -22.11 13.72
C ALA A 24 13.10 -21.59 15.17
N GLY A 25 14.08 -20.87 15.74
CA GLY A 25 13.97 -20.26 17.06
C GLY A 25 12.98 -19.08 17.13
N THR A 26 12.70 -18.40 16.01
CA THR A 26 11.71 -17.33 15.97
C THR A 26 10.27 -17.86 15.85
N PHE A 27 10.06 -19.08 15.36
CA PHE A 27 8.73 -19.70 15.30
C PHE A 27 8.23 -20.31 16.62
N THR A 28 9.11 -20.50 17.62
CA THR A 28 8.70 -21.01 18.93
C THR A 28 8.38 -19.90 19.96
N ALA A 29 8.53 -18.62 19.60
CA ALA A 29 8.28 -17.48 20.50
C ALA A 29 6.87 -16.86 20.36
N CYS A 30 6.02 -17.37 19.50
CA CYS A 30 4.63 -16.88 19.30
C CYS A 30 3.59 -17.89 19.77
N SER A 31 3.62 -18.31 21.02
CA SER A 31 2.53 -19.06 21.65
C SER A 31 2.45 -18.81 23.15
N ASP A 32 2.68 -17.57 23.55
CA ASP A 32 2.26 -17.13 24.88
C ASP A 32 1.27 -15.98 24.70
N LYS A 33 -0.06 -16.28 24.72
CA LYS A 33 -1.04 -15.29 25.08
C LYS A 33 -0.59 -14.72 26.43
N LYS A 34 -0.14 -13.47 26.43
CA LYS A 34 0.13 -12.73 27.66
C LYS A 34 -1.18 -12.67 28.43
N GLN A 35 -1.33 -13.54 29.40
CA GLN A 35 -2.34 -13.47 30.41
C GLN A 35 -1.93 -12.29 31.32
N SER A 36 -2.40 -11.10 30.99
CA SER A 36 -2.32 -9.95 31.88
C SER A 36 -3.46 -10.09 32.90
N ASP A 37 -3.12 -10.24 34.15
CA ASP A 37 -3.99 -10.13 35.34
C ASP A 37 -5.37 -10.85 35.30
N GLY A 38 -5.48 -12.02 34.67
CA GLY A 38 -6.69 -12.86 34.75
C GLY A 38 -7.90 -12.37 33.95
N LYS A 39 -7.80 -11.29 33.16
CA LYS A 39 -8.84 -10.84 32.23
C LYS A 39 -8.60 -11.42 30.83
N THR A 40 -9.69 -11.83 30.19
CA THR A 40 -9.68 -12.22 28.77
C THR A 40 -9.50 -10.97 27.91
N THR A 41 -8.52 -10.97 27.00
CA THR A 41 -8.29 -9.90 26.04
C THR A 41 -9.18 -10.14 24.82
N PHE A 42 -9.83 -9.09 24.31
CA PHE A 42 -10.60 -9.09 23.06
C PHE A 42 -10.03 -8.02 22.12
N THR A 43 -9.49 -8.46 21.00
CA THR A 43 -8.80 -7.60 20.03
C THR A 43 -9.68 -7.34 18.82
N VAL A 44 -10.06 -6.08 18.63
CA VAL A 44 -10.88 -5.61 17.50
C VAL A 44 -9.99 -5.04 16.43
N GLY A 45 -10.03 -5.60 15.21
CA GLY A 45 -9.38 -5.06 14.03
C GLY A 45 -10.28 -4.06 13.30
N PHE A 46 -9.74 -2.89 12.97
CA PHE A 46 -10.47 -1.81 12.30
C PHE A 46 -9.56 -0.94 11.45
N ASP A 47 -10.12 -0.29 10.42
CA ASP A 47 -9.46 0.78 9.65
C ASP A 47 -9.55 2.09 10.44
N ALA A 48 -8.40 2.68 10.78
CA ALA A 48 -8.34 3.91 11.58
C ALA A 48 -8.66 5.19 10.77
N GLU A 49 -9.04 5.06 9.51
CA GLU A 49 -9.44 6.15 8.61
C GLU A 49 -10.87 5.97 8.07
N PHE A 50 -11.75 5.35 8.88
CA PHE A 50 -13.12 5.01 8.51
C PHE A 50 -14.18 5.62 9.47
N PRO A 51 -14.25 6.97 9.57
CA PRO A 51 -15.26 7.63 10.40
C PRO A 51 -16.68 7.49 9.78
N PRO A 52 -17.75 7.40 10.56
CA PRO A 52 -17.79 7.50 12.04
C PRO A 52 -17.61 6.16 12.76
N TYR A 53 -17.31 5.05 12.07
CA TYR A 53 -17.29 3.70 12.64
C TYR A 53 -16.02 3.42 13.46
N GLY A 54 -14.84 3.72 12.92
CA GLY A 54 -13.54 3.60 13.59
C GLY A 54 -12.53 4.56 13.01
N TYR A 55 -11.96 5.43 13.83
CA TYR A 55 -10.96 6.40 13.33
C TYR A 55 -10.14 6.99 14.49
N LYS A 56 -9.09 7.73 14.12
CA LYS A 56 -8.25 8.44 15.07
C LYS A 56 -8.71 9.90 15.17
N ASP A 57 -9.10 10.35 16.36
CA ASP A 57 -9.54 11.71 16.61
C ASP A 57 -8.37 12.71 16.70
N GLU A 58 -8.70 14.00 16.89
CA GLU A 58 -7.71 15.08 17.04
C GLU A 58 -6.82 14.93 18.29
N SER A 59 -7.27 14.19 19.32
CA SER A 59 -6.50 13.90 20.54
C SER A 59 -5.49 12.77 20.32
N GLY A 60 -5.65 12.03 19.24
CA GLY A 60 -4.86 10.86 18.91
C GLY A 60 -5.40 9.56 19.44
N GLU A 61 -6.62 9.55 19.99
CA GLU A 61 -7.31 8.35 20.48
C GLU A 61 -8.12 7.69 19.36
N TYR A 62 -8.30 6.37 19.46
CA TYR A 62 -9.16 5.63 18.54
C TYR A 62 -10.59 5.62 19.06
N VAL A 63 -11.48 6.23 18.27
CA VAL A 63 -12.90 6.43 18.57
C VAL A 63 -13.78 6.01 17.40
N GLY A 64 -15.08 5.90 17.63
CA GLY A 64 -16.06 5.60 16.58
C GLY A 64 -17.22 4.78 17.14
N PHE A 65 -18.29 4.69 16.36
CA PHE A 65 -19.50 3.96 16.72
C PHE A 65 -19.21 2.50 17.06
N ASP A 66 -18.51 1.79 16.18
CA ASP A 66 -18.19 0.39 16.36
C ASP A 66 -17.25 0.15 17.55
N LEU A 67 -16.30 1.07 17.75
CA LEU A 67 -15.40 1.01 18.89
C LEU A 67 -16.11 1.30 20.20
N SER A 68 -17.13 2.18 20.21
CA SER A 68 -17.98 2.45 21.39
C SER A 68 -18.84 1.22 21.74
N LEU A 69 -19.38 0.54 20.72
CA LEU A 69 -20.09 -0.74 20.94
C LEU A 69 -19.14 -1.81 21.49
N ALA A 70 -17.93 -1.92 20.93
CA ALA A 70 -16.94 -2.89 21.39
C ALA A 70 -16.49 -2.63 22.85
N GLU A 71 -16.34 -1.36 23.25
CA GLU A 71 -16.05 -0.97 24.64
C GLU A 71 -17.14 -1.47 25.59
N GLU A 72 -18.40 -1.23 25.24
CA GLU A 72 -19.52 -1.64 26.06
C GLU A 72 -19.68 -3.17 26.12
N VAL A 73 -19.48 -3.87 24.98
CA VAL A 73 -19.44 -5.33 24.91
C VAL A 73 -18.36 -5.89 25.84
N CYS A 74 -17.16 -5.35 25.79
CA CYS A 74 -16.05 -5.76 26.65
C CYS A 74 -16.33 -5.48 28.13
N ARG A 75 -16.90 -4.31 28.43
CA ARG A 75 -17.28 -3.93 29.79
C ARG A 75 -18.29 -4.92 30.41
N ARG A 76 -19.32 -5.33 29.64
CA ARG A 76 -20.34 -6.28 30.08
C ARG A 76 -19.80 -7.70 30.30
N ASN A 77 -18.89 -8.12 29.42
CA ASN A 77 -18.24 -9.44 29.49
C ASN A 77 -17.02 -9.51 30.43
N GLY A 78 -16.58 -8.37 31.00
CA GLY A 78 -15.40 -8.32 31.83
C GLY A 78 -14.10 -8.55 31.08
N TRP A 79 -14.09 -8.27 29.78
CA TRP A 79 -12.94 -8.39 28.89
C TRP A 79 -12.10 -7.11 28.89
N GLU A 80 -10.83 -7.24 28.47
CA GLU A 80 -9.95 -6.11 28.17
C GLU A 80 -9.97 -5.85 26.65
N LEU A 81 -10.48 -4.69 26.21
CA LEU A 81 -10.51 -4.31 24.80
C LEU A 81 -9.13 -3.88 24.33
N VAL A 82 -8.68 -4.46 23.22
CA VAL A 82 -7.54 -3.97 22.44
C VAL A 82 -8.04 -3.46 21.10
N LYS A 83 -7.93 -2.17 20.86
CA LYS A 83 -8.24 -1.53 19.59
C LYS A 83 -7.01 -1.64 18.67
N GLN A 84 -7.05 -2.51 17.67
CA GLN A 84 -5.94 -2.78 16.75
C GLN A 84 -6.23 -2.16 15.40
N PRO A 85 -5.58 -1.01 15.06
CA PRO A 85 -5.67 -0.50 13.70
C PRO A 85 -4.97 -1.43 12.72
N ILE A 86 -5.60 -1.68 11.57
CA ILE A 86 -5.09 -2.54 10.50
C ILE A 86 -5.17 -1.85 9.15
N ASP A 87 -4.31 -2.25 8.21
CA ASP A 87 -4.52 -1.94 6.80
C ASP A 87 -5.71 -2.78 6.30
N TRP A 88 -6.71 -2.15 5.70
CA TRP A 88 -7.96 -2.83 5.32
C TRP A 88 -7.74 -4.03 4.38
N ASP A 89 -6.79 -3.91 3.45
CA ASP A 89 -6.41 -5.00 2.55
C ASP A 89 -5.60 -6.14 3.22
N SER A 90 -5.34 -6.05 4.53
CA SER A 90 -4.70 -7.11 5.32
C SER A 90 -5.63 -7.78 6.34
N LYS A 91 -6.90 -7.34 6.45
CA LYS A 91 -7.86 -7.78 7.47
C LYS A 91 -7.97 -9.31 7.60
N ASP A 92 -8.03 -10.02 6.47
CA ASP A 92 -8.18 -11.47 6.45
C ASP A 92 -6.94 -12.21 6.96
N MET A 93 -5.76 -11.68 6.66
CA MET A 93 -4.50 -12.23 7.18
C MET A 93 -4.36 -11.99 8.68
N GLU A 94 -4.77 -10.81 9.17
CA GLU A 94 -4.76 -10.49 10.60
C GLU A 94 -5.74 -11.38 11.38
N LEU A 95 -6.97 -11.56 10.85
CA LEU A 95 -7.99 -12.44 11.45
C LEU A 95 -7.55 -13.91 11.40
N SER A 96 -7.04 -14.37 10.28
CA SER A 96 -6.60 -15.77 10.08
C SER A 96 -5.42 -16.13 10.97
N SER A 97 -4.47 -15.20 11.18
CA SER A 97 -3.32 -15.39 12.05
C SER A 97 -3.66 -15.36 13.52
N GLY A 98 -4.83 -14.80 13.90
CA GLY A 98 -5.25 -14.57 15.27
C GLY A 98 -4.60 -13.33 15.91
N SER A 99 -4.10 -12.40 15.10
CA SER A 99 -3.64 -11.09 15.57
C SER A 99 -4.81 -10.23 16.05
N ILE A 100 -6.00 -10.44 15.45
CA ILE A 100 -7.28 -9.87 15.86
C ILE A 100 -8.30 -10.99 16.10
N ASP A 101 -9.26 -10.74 16.98
CA ASP A 101 -10.32 -11.69 17.30
C ASP A 101 -11.54 -11.53 16.39
N CYS A 102 -11.78 -10.30 15.90
CA CYS A 102 -12.83 -9.98 14.94
C CYS A 102 -12.45 -8.76 14.10
N ILE A 103 -13.16 -8.60 12.97
CA ILE A 103 -13.19 -7.37 12.16
C ILE A 103 -14.49 -6.65 12.53
N TRP A 104 -14.38 -5.42 13.04
CA TRP A 104 -15.51 -4.63 13.46
C TRP A 104 -15.30 -3.17 13.07
N ASN A 105 -15.79 -2.79 11.89
CA ASN A 105 -15.53 -1.48 11.29
C ASN A 105 -16.47 -1.16 10.13
N GLY A 106 -17.79 -1.18 10.34
CA GLY A 106 -18.71 -1.01 9.22
C GLY A 106 -18.44 -2.09 8.16
N PHE A 107 -18.42 -3.35 8.56
CA PHE A 107 -17.97 -4.43 7.69
C PHE A 107 -19.14 -5.11 6.98
N THR A 108 -19.21 -4.92 5.65
CA THR A 108 -20.28 -5.46 4.80
C THR A 108 -20.28 -6.98 4.77
N MET A 109 -21.46 -7.54 5.03
CA MET A 109 -21.72 -8.99 5.00
C MET A 109 -21.99 -9.48 3.58
N ASP A 110 -22.73 -8.68 2.80
CA ASP A 110 -23.21 -9.04 1.46
C ASP A 110 -22.06 -9.47 0.53
N GLY A 111 -22.19 -10.65 -0.06
CA GLY A 111 -21.18 -11.28 -0.91
C GLY A 111 -19.97 -11.88 -0.19
N ARG A 112 -20.00 -11.92 1.17
CA ARG A 112 -18.94 -12.48 2.03
C ARG A 112 -19.48 -13.43 3.08
N GLU A 113 -20.74 -13.87 2.94
CA GLU A 113 -21.45 -14.67 3.94
C GLU A 113 -20.72 -15.98 4.25
N SER A 114 -20.05 -16.57 3.24
CA SER A 114 -19.30 -17.84 3.39
C SER A 114 -17.89 -17.69 3.95
N ASP A 115 -17.34 -16.46 4.02
CA ASP A 115 -15.92 -16.25 4.30
C ASP A 115 -15.65 -16.10 5.80
N TYR A 116 -16.69 -15.73 6.57
CA TYR A 116 -16.58 -15.43 7.99
C TYR A 116 -17.70 -16.08 8.79
N THR A 117 -17.51 -16.15 10.10
CA THR A 117 -18.59 -16.38 11.05
C THR A 117 -19.13 -15.01 11.48
N TRP A 118 -20.33 -14.67 11.01
CA TRP A 118 -20.91 -13.35 11.19
C TRP A 118 -21.84 -13.25 12.42
N THR A 119 -21.97 -12.05 12.99
CA THR A 119 -23.15 -11.68 13.78
C THR A 119 -24.36 -11.50 12.87
N THR A 120 -25.55 -11.28 13.44
CA THR A 120 -26.65 -10.67 12.67
C THR A 120 -26.27 -9.26 12.26
N PRO A 121 -26.81 -8.76 11.12
CA PRO A 121 -26.54 -7.38 10.71
C PRO A 121 -27.04 -6.39 11.77
N TYR A 122 -26.31 -5.28 11.94
CA TYR A 122 -26.64 -4.26 12.92
C TYR A 122 -26.84 -2.86 12.32
N ILE A 123 -26.32 -2.60 11.10
CA ILE A 123 -26.47 -1.35 10.36
C ILE A 123 -26.83 -1.64 8.90
N ASP A 124 -27.80 -0.91 8.36
CA ASP A 124 -28.07 -0.81 6.93
C ASP A 124 -27.16 0.26 6.32
N ASN A 125 -26.51 -0.04 5.22
CA ASN A 125 -25.60 0.85 4.48
C ASN A 125 -25.90 0.81 2.98
N SER A 126 -25.26 1.72 2.25
CA SER A 126 -25.28 1.78 0.78
C SER A 126 -23.94 2.24 0.26
N GLN A 127 -23.57 1.76 -0.93
CA GLN A 127 -22.44 2.33 -1.67
C GLN A 127 -22.91 3.51 -2.51
N VAL A 128 -22.27 4.66 -2.35
CA VAL A 128 -22.64 5.94 -2.96
C VAL A 128 -21.47 6.53 -3.74
N VAL A 129 -21.77 7.49 -4.62
CA VAL A 129 -20.74 8.17 -5.41
C VAL A 129 -20.61 9.62 -4.98
N ILE A 130 -19.38 10.02 -4.68
CA ILE A 130 -18.99 11.37 -4.32
C ILE A 130 -18.25 12.02 -5.48
N VAL A 131 -18.60 13.26 -5.78
CA VAL A 131 -17.99 14.10 -6.80
C VAL A 131 -17.71 15.50 -6.26
N LYS A 132 -16.90 16.31 -6.95
CA LYS A 132 -16.76 17.74 -6.63
C LYS A 132 -18.11 18.45 -6.77
N SER A 133 -18.39 19.47 -5.95
CA SER A 133 -19.63 20.21 -5.98
C SER A 133 -19.91 20.90 -7.34
N ASP A 134 -18.84 21.29 -8.04
CA ASP A 134 -18.89 21.93 -9.38
C ASP A 134 -18.81 20.91 -10.54
N SER A 135 -18.78 19.60 -10.23
CA SER A 135 -18.74 18.54 -11.26
C SER A 135 -20.02 18.50 -12.11
N SER A 136 -19.85 18.20 -13.38
CA SER A 136 -20.95 17.97 -14.31
C SER A 136 -21.59 16.56 -14.18
N ILE A 137 -21.03 15.67 -13.36
CA ILE A 137 -21.53 14.32 -13.12
C ILE A 137 -22.73 14.42 -12.18
N ASN A 138 -23.93 14.04 -12.63
CA ASN A 138 -25.18 14.12 -11.85
C ASN A 138 -25.87 12.76 -11.66
N SER A 139 -25.45 11.74 -12.41
CA SER A 139 -26.00 10.38 -12.36
C SER A 139 -24.88 9.34 -12.50
N LEU A 140 -25.17 8.09 -12.17
CA LEU A 140 -24.21 6.98 -12.35
C LEU A 140 -23.81 6.82 -13.83
N SER A 141 -24.73 7.07 -14.77
CA SER A 141 -24.43 6.99 -16.22
C SER A 141 -23.40 8.02 -16.70
N ASP A 142 -23.24 9.16 -15.98
CA ASP A 142 -22.24 10.19 -16.33
C ASP A 142 -20.81 9.76 -15.95
N LEU A 143 -20.66 8.64 -15.25
CA LEU A 143 -19.35 8.05 -14.93
C LEU A 143 -18.69 7.39 -16.14
N ALA A 144 -19.39 7.20 -17.24
CA ALA A 144 -18.80 6.68 -18.47
C ALA A 144 -17.64 7.56 -18.95
N GLY A 145 -16.47 6.94 -19.21
CA GLY A 145 -15.24 7.64 -19.58
C GLY A 145 -14.58 8.43 -18.44
N LYS A 146 -15.02 8.29 -17.20
CA LYS A 146 -14.46 8.94 -16.01
C LYS A 146 -13.49 8.02 -15.26
N VAL A 147 -12.64 8.62 -14.45
CA VAL A 147 -11.75 7.90 -13.53
C VAL A 147 -12.45 7.82 -12.18
N VAL A 148 -12.83 6.61 -11.79
CA VAL A 148 -13.48 6.32 -10.51
C VAL A 148 -12.49 5.68 -9.57
N VAL A 149 -12.51 6.07 -8.30
CA VAL A 149 -11.64 5.50 -7.26
C VAL A 149 -12.50 4.82 -6.19
N VAL A 150 -12.01 3.68 -5.69
CA VAL A 150 -12.58 2.90 -4.59
C VAL A 150 -11.47 2.53 -3.61
N GLN A 151 -11.80 2.18 -2.38
CA GLN A 151 -10.85 1.56 -1.48
C GLN A 151 -10.56 0.11 -1.93
N SER A 152 -9.32 -0.33 -1.75
CA SER A 152 -8.93 -1.72 -2.03
C SER A 152 -9.70 -2.68 -1.13
N ASP A 153 -10.17 -3.80 -1.72
CA ASP A 153 -10.93 -4.84 -1.02
C ASP A 153 -12.18 -4.34 -0.28
N SER A 154 -12.78 -3.24 -0.78
CA SER A 154 -14.04 -2.67 -0.27
C SER A 154 -15.25 -3.26 -0.97
N SER A 155 -16.44 -3.06 -0.37
CA SER A 155 -17.73 -3.38 -0.99
C SER A 155 -17.99 -2.57 -2.25
N ALA A 156 -17.52 -1.31 -2.31
CA ALA A 156 -17.57 -0.51 -3.52
C ALA A 156 -16.82 -1.18 -4.68
N LEU A 157 -15.64 -1.76 -4.42
CA LEU A 157 -14.93 -2.53 -5.43
C LEU A 157 -15.70 -3.80 -5.83
N ALA A 158 -16.19 -4.54 -4.84
CA ALA A 158 -16.98 -5.76 -5.06
C ALA A 158 -18.25 -5.48 -5.88
N ALA A 159 -18.95 -4.37 -5.64
CA ALA A 159 -20.12 -3.96 -6.40
C ALA A 159 -19.85 -3.75 -7.89
N PHE A 160 -18.62 -3.41 -8.29
CA PHE A 160 -18.22 -3.21 -9.69
C PHE A 160 -17.53 -4.42 -10.33
N THR A 161 -16.86 -5.27 -9.55
CA THR A 161 -15.96 -6.31 -10.08
C THR A 161 -16.17 -7.70 -9.49
N GLY A 162 -16.99 -7.83 -8.44
CA GLY A 162 -17.30 -9.10 -7.77
C GLY A 162 -18.05 -10.08 -8.70
N GLU A 163 -17.96 -11.35 -8.39
CA GLU A 163 -18.67 -12.40 -9.15
C GLU A 163 -20.19 -12.26 -9.02
N ASP A 164 -20.66 -11.79 -7.86
CA ASP A 164 -22.08 -11.54 -7.52
C ASP A 164 -22.52 -10.10 -7.81
N ALA A 165 -21.65 -9.27 -8.43
CA ALA A 165 -21.97 -7.88 -8.74
C ALA A 165 -23.12 -7.79 -9.73
N GLU A 166 -24.03 -6.83 -9.50
CA GLU A 166 -25.16 -6.54 -10.40
C GLU A 166 -24.67 -6.31 -11.84
N PRO A 167 -25.29 -6.95 -12.86
CA PRO A 167 -24.84 -6.82 -14.25
C PRO A 167 -24.76 -5.37 -14.74
N GLU A 168 -25.62 -4.49 -14.22
CA GLU A 168 -25.64 -3.06 -14.54
C GLU A 168 -24.39 -2.35 -14.00
N ASN A 169 -23.97 -2.66 -12.79
CA ASN A 169 -22.75 -2.12 -12.16
C ASN A 169 -21.49 -2.61 -12.87
N VAL A 170 -21.45 -3.88 -13.26
CA VAL A 170 -20.35 -4.45 -14.05
C VAL A 170 -20.26 -3.76 -15.42
N ALA A 171 -21.40 -3.51 -16.07
CA ALA A 171 -21.44 -2.80 -17.34
C ALA A 171 -20.99 -1.34 -17.18
N LEU A 172 -21.43 -0.68 -16.12
CA LEU A 172 -21.03 0.68 -15.77
C LEU A 172 -19.51 0.75 -15.53
N ALA A 173 -18.95 -0.15 -14.73
CA ALA A 173 -17.51 -0.21 -14.46
C ALA A 173 -16.66 -0.40 -15.72
N LYS A 174 -17.13 -1.21 -16.68
CA LYS A 174 -16.49 -1.37 -18.01
C LYS A 174 -16.52 -0.09 -18.86
N SER A 175 -17.41 0.84 -18.57
CA SER A 175 -17.50 2.13 -19.27
C SER A 175 -16.56 3.18 -18.68
N PHE A 176 -15.99 2.97 -17.49
CA PHE A 176 -15.04 3.89 -16.89
C PHE A 176 -13.77 4.02 -17.73
N ALA A 177 -13.14 5.20 -17.69
CA ALA A 177 -11.78 5.34 -18.21
C ALA A 177 -10.79 4.51 -17.41
N SER A 178 -10.99 4.45 -16.07
CA SER A 178 -10.24 3.61 -15.15
C SER A 178 -11.00 3.46 -13.82
N LEU A 179 -10.98 2.28 -13.24
CA LEU A 179 -11.33 2.02 -11.85
C LEU A 179 -10.03 1.88 -11.05
N GLN A 180 -9.81 2.78 -10.09
CA GLN A 180 -8.59 2.81 -9.29
C GLN A 180 -8.86 2.34 -7.88
N GLN A 181 -7.84 1.75 -7.27
CA GLN A 181 -7.89 1.32 -5.88
C GLN A 181 -6.88 2.14 -5.05
N VAL A 182 -7.31 2.59 -3.89
CA VAL A 182 -6.49 3.28 -2.88
C VAL A 182 -6.54 2.53 -1.56
N GLY A 183 -5.59 2.78 -0.66
CA GLY A 183 -5.57 2.11 0.65
C GLY A 183 -6.61 2.67 1.62
N ASP A 184 -6.95 3.95 1.49
CA ASP A 184 -7.80 4.67 2.42
C ASP A 184 -8.61 5.77 1.73
N TYR A 185 -9.69 6.25 2.38
CA TYR A 185 -10.55 7.29 1.81
C TYR A 185 -9.93 8.69 1.87
N ASN A 186 -9.01 8.99 2.79
CA ASN A 186 -8.28 10.27 2.77
C ASN A 186 -7.49 10.42 1.48
N GLY A 187 -6.78 9.36 1.06
CA GLY A 187 -6.11 9.30 -0.22
C GLY A 187 -7.06 9.46 -1.41
N ALA A 188 -8.27 8.88 -1.34
CA ALA A 188 -9.30 9.05 -2.36
C ALA A 188 -9.73 10.52 -2.47
N PHE A 189 -10.05 11.18 -1.37
CA PHE A 189 -10.43 12.60 -1.36
C PHE A 189 -9.31 13.53 -1.83
N MET A 190 -8.06 13.27 -1.44
CA MET A 190 -6.91 14.04 -1.96
C MET A 190 -6.79 13.93 -3.49
N ASN A 191 -7.01 12.73 -4.04
CA ASN A 191 -7.02 12.49 -5.48
C ASN A 191 -8.18 13.23 -6.17
N LEU A 192 -9.40 13.17 -5.61
CA LEU A 192 -10.57 13.88 -6.12
C LEU A 192 -10.37 15.40 -6.06
N GLU A 193 -9.89 15.93 -4.95
CA GLU A 193 -9.60 17.35 -4.77
C GLU A 193 -8.55 17.86 -5.77
N ALA A 194 -7.47 17.11 -5.95
CA ALA A 194 -6.43 17.43 -6.93
C ALA A 194 -6.86 17.27 -8.39
N GLY A 195 -8.00 16.58 -8.66
CA GLY A 195 -8.53 16.35 -10.00
C GLY A 195 -7.85 15.21 -10.75
N SER A 196 -7.12 14.35 -10.06
CA SER A 196 -6.54 13.13 -10.65
C SER A 196 -7.56 12.01 -10.83
N VAL A 197 -8.71 12.10 -10.15
CA VAL A 197 -9.89 11.25 -10.32
C VAL A 197 -11.14 12.13 -10.42
N ASP A 198 -12.21 11.59 -10.99
CA ASP A 198 -13.47 12.33 -11.23
C ASP A 198 -14.53 12.03 -10.15
N ALA A 199 -14.49 10.84 -9.55
CA ALA A 199 -15.45 10.38 -8.55
C ALA A 199 -14.84 9.37 -7.59
N ILE A 200 -15.43 9.30 -6.37
CA ILE A 200 -15.15 8.26 -5.36
C ILE A 200 -16.42 7.45 -5.19
N CYS A 201 -16.33 6.11 -5.19
CA CYS A 201 -17.41 5.27 -4.71
C CYS A 201 -17.03 4.74 -3.32
N MET A 202 -17.94 4.90 -2.36
CA MET A 202 -17.67 4.65 -0.95
C MET A 202 -18.95 4.45 -0.13
N ASP A 203 -18.79 4.04 1.10
CA ASP A 203 -19.85 3.83 2.07
C ASP A 203 -20.58 5.12 2.42
N MET A 204 -21.92 5.07 2.45
CA MET A 204 -22.76 6.25 2.68
C MET A 204 -22.52 6.89 4.06
N GLY A 205 -22.34 6.07 5.10
CA GLY A 205 -22.06 6.57 6.45
C GLY A 205 -20.75 7.37 6.50
N VAL A 206 -19.68 6.84 5.88
CA VAL A 206 -18.40 7.53 5.76
C VAL A 206 -18.52 8.78 4.89
N ALA A 207 -19.24 8.67 3.77
CA ALA A 207 -19.47 9.79 2.86
C ALA A 207 -20.17 10.97 3.57
N ASN A 208 -21.21 10.72 4.35
CA ASN A 208 -21.92 11.74 5.12
C ASN A 208 -21.00 12.44 6.11
N TYR A 209 -20.20 11.69 6.87
CA TYR A 209 -19.23 12.25 7.80
C TYR A 209 -18.22 13.16 7.08
N GLU A 210 -17.60 12.66 6.02
CA GLU A 210 -16.57 13.36 5.24
C GLU A 210 -17.13 14.63 4.54
N LEU A 211 -18.33 14.56 4.00
CA LEU A 211 -18.98 15.74 3.38
C LEU A 211 -19.23 16.84 4.40
N ASN A 212 -19.66 16.49 5.60
CA ASN A 212 -19.87 17.46 6.69
C ASN A 212 -18.52 18.09 7.12
N ALA A 213 -17.48 17.29 7.29
CA ALA A 213 -16.17 17.75 7.70
C ALA A 213 -15.48 18.63 6.63
N ARG A 214 -15.73 18.36 5.34
CA ARG A 214 -15.06 19.06 4.23
C ARG A 214 -15.79 20.28 3.68
N GLY A 215 -16.91 20.68 4.29
CA GLY A 215 -17.51 22.02 4.10
C GLY A 215 -18.02 22.31 2.69
N GLY A 216 -18.76 21.40 2.05
CA GLY A 216 -19.49 21.65 0.80
C GLY A 216 -18.63 21.67 -0.47
N ARG A 217 -17.36 21.27 -0.40
CA ARG A 217 -16.48 21.11 -1.58
C ARG A 217 -16.87 19.94 -2.47
N PHE A 218 -17.57 18.98 -1.90
CA PHE A 218 -17.99 17.74 -2.54
C PHE A 218 -19.50 17.54 -2.36
N ARG A 219 -20.09 16.70 -3.18
CA ARG A 219 -21.49 16.27 -3.06
C ARG A 219 -21.65 14.81 -3.39
N MET A 220 -22.66 14.19 -2.83
CA MET A 220 -23.10 12.83 -3.10
C MET A 220 -24.08 12.83 -4.26
N LEU A 221 -24.03 11.82 -5.14
CA LEU A 221 -25.09 11.55 -6.11
C LEU A 221 -26.31 10.96 -5.38
N SER A 222 -27.50 11.21 -5.93
CA SER A 222 -28.75 10.69 -5.36
C SER A 222 -28.99 9.21 -5.66
N GLN A 223 -28.24 8.62 -6.59
CA GLN A 223 -28.34 7.20 -6.94
C GLN A 223 -27.32 6.41 -6.15
N HIS A 224 -27.74 5.28 -5.60
CA HIS A 224 -26.85 4.34 -4.90
C HIS A 224 -26.35 3.28 -5.89
N VAL A 225 -25.15 2.80 -5.68
CA VAL A 225 -24.53 1.71 -6.44
C VAL A 225 -25.04 0.35 -5.95
N SER A 226 -25.08 0.17 -4.63
CA SER A 226 -25.61 -1.02 -3.97
C SER A 226 -26.18 -0.67 -2.60
N ASN A 227 -27.06 -1.53 -2.08
CA ASN A 227 -27.47 -1.55 -0.67
C ASN A 227 -26.82 -2.77 -0.02
N GLU A 228 -26.46 -2.65 1.24
CA GLU A 228 -25.69 -3.66 1.96
C GLU A 228 -25.94 -3.56 3.47
N GLN A 229 -25.52 -4.59 4.21
CA GLN A 229 -25.66 -4.63 5.67
C GLN A 229 -24.32 -4.88 6.33
N TYR A 230 -24.08 -4.21 7.45
CA TYR A 230 -22.88 -4.42 8.26
C TYR A 230 -23.09 -5.44 9.35
N GLY A 231 -22.12 -6.33 9.50
CA GLY A 231 -21.99 -7.30 10.59
C GLY A 231 -20.58 -7.28 11.19
N ILE A 232 -20.40 -8.02 12.27
CA ILE A 232 -19.08 -8.25 12.85
C ILE A 232 -18.57 -9.58 12.33
N GLY A 233 -17.41 -9.56 11.66
CA GLY A 233 -16.79 -10.73 11.06
C GLY A 233 -15.81 -11.41 12.00
N PHE A 234 -16.04 -12.68 12.33
CA PHE A 234 -15.14 -13.53 13.09
C PHE A 234 -14.48 -14.55 12.17
N LYS A 235 -13.35 -15.10 12.60
CA LYS A 235 -12.72 -16.21 11.90
C LYS A 235 -13.70 -17.36 11.70
N LEU A 236 -13.76 -17.90 10.50
CA LEU A 236 -14.68 -18.97 10.13
C LEU A 236 -14.62 -20.12 11.12
N GLY A 237 -15.79 -20.50 11.68
CA GLY A 237 -15.96 -21.52 12.71
C GLY A 237 -15.82 -21.01 14.16
N ASN A 238 -15.53 -19.74 14.40
CA ASN A 238 -15.45 -19.18 15.77
C ASN A 238 -16.83 -18.73 16.27
N THR A 239 -17.75 -19.69 16.37
CA THR A 239 -19.14 -19.43 16.78
C THR A 239 -19.27 -19.07 18.27
N GLU A 240 -18.44 -19.63 19.15
CA GLU A 240 -18.51 -19.35 20.59
C GLU A 240 -18.28 -17.88 20.92
N LEU A 241 -17.28 -17.27 20.32
CA LEU A 241 -16.97 -15.85 20.56
C LEU A 241 -18.03 -14.95 19.92
N ARG A 242 -18.44 -15.29 18.66
CA ARG A 242 -19.51 -14.60 17.96
C ARG A 242 -20.80 -14.58 18.78
N ASP A 243 -21.24 -15.73 19.32
CA ASP A 243 -22.49 -15.86 20.06
C ASP A 243 -22.47 -15.02 21.33
N LYS A 244 -21.32 -14.93 22.01
CA LYS A 244 -21.17 -14.05 23.19
C LYS A 244 -21.32 -12.58 22.84
N VAL A 245 -20.66 -12.13 21.73
CA VAL A 245 -20.76 -10.74 21.24
C VAL A 245 -22.21 -10.48 20.81
N GLN A 246 -22.79 -11.37 20.00
CA GLN A 246 -24.17 -11.26 19.53
C GLN A 246 -25.18 -11.13 20.67
N SER A 247 -25.12 -12.02 21.69
CA SER A 247 -26.03 -11.95 22.81
C SER A 247 -25.89 -10.65 23.59
N THR A 248 -24.67 -10.15 23.74
CA THR A 248 -24.42 -8.87 24.43
C THR A 248 -24.99 -7.69 23.63
N LEU A 249 -24.89 -7.70 22.31
CA LEU A 249 -25.48 -6.65 21.46
C LEU A 249 -26.99 -6.64 21.54
N LEU A 250 -27.64 -7.83 21.61
CA LEU A 250 -29.09 -7.94 21.81
C LEU A 250 -29.51 -7.45 23.20
N ASP A 251 -28.74 -7.78 24.25
CA ASP A 251 -28.98 -7.25 25.61
C ASP A 251 -28.83 -5.69 25.61
N MET A 252 -27.91 -5.15 24.84
CA MET A 252 -27.74 -3.68 24.68
C MET A 252 -28.90 -3.06 23.91
N LEU A 253 -29.48 -3.78 22.95
CA LEU A 253 -30.65 -3.33 22.22
C LEU A 253 -31.88 -3.29 23.13
N ASP A 254 -32.09 -4.36 23.93
CA ASP A 254 -33.22 -4.51 24.84
C ASP A 254 -33.23 -3.46 25.96
N ASP A 255 -32.06 -3.09 26.49
CA ASP A 255 -31.97 -2.08 27.55
C ASP A 255 -31.77 -0.64 27.01
N GLY A 256 -31.74 -0.45 25.70
CA GLY A 256 -31.63 0.85 25.03
C GLY A 256 -30.22 1.42 24.94
N THR A 257 -29.19 0.74 25.43
CA THR A 257 -27.78 1.21 25.38
C THR A 257 -27.30 1.25 23.97
N PHE A 258 -27.65 0.28 23.11
CA PHE A 258 -27.28 0.28 21.70
C PHE A 258 -27.80 1.51 20.97
N LEU A 259 -29.06 1.86 21.16
CA LEU A 259 -29.72 3.02 20.58
C LEU A 259 -29.08 4.34 21.08
N SER A 260 -28.77 4.42 22.37
CA SER A 260 -28.10 5.59 22.94
C SER A 260 -26.71 5.84 22.33
N ILE A 261 -25.95 4.78 22.09
CA ILE A 261 -24.66 4.88 21.39
C ILE A 261 -24.86 5.30 19.93
N ALA A 262 -25.89 4.76 19.26
CA ALA A 262 -26.17 5.15 17.87
C ALA A 262 -26.62 6.62 17.74
N GLU A 263 -27.42 7.13 18.66
CA GLU A 263 -27.81 8.54 18.74
C GLU A 263 -26.60 9.46 18.95
N GLU A 264 -25.61 9.05 19.76
CA GLU A 264 -24.37 9.81 19.98
C GLU A 264 -23.58 10.00 18.67
N TRP A 265 -23.64 8.98 17.78
CA TRP A 265 -22.94 8.98 16.49
C TRP A 265 -23.81 9.41 15.31
N GLY A 266 -25.12 9.70 15.52
CA GLY A 266 -26.08 10.10 14.49
C GLY A 266 -26.36 8.99 13.48
N LEU A 267 -26.41 7.73 13.94
CA LEU A 267 -26.62 6.53 13.12
C LEU A 267 -27.94 5.81 13.47
N GLU A 268 -28.80 6.41 14.28
CA GLU A 268 -30.05 5.81 14.78
C GLU A 268 -31.00 5.36 13.66
N GLU A 269 -31.05 6.09 12.53
CA GLU A 269 -31.92 5.77 11.38
C GLU A 269 -31.38 4.57 10.55
N SER A 270 -30.11 4.21 10.72
CA SER A 270 -29.45 3.13 9.97
C SER A 270 -29.43 1.81 10.72
N ILE A 271 -30.00 1.73 11.92
CA ILE A 271 -29.98 0.51 12.75
C ILE A 271 -30.95 -0.53 12.17
N CYS A 272 -30.43 -1.74 11.94
CA CYS A 272 -31.22 -2.91 11.53
C CYS A 272 -31.09 -4.10 12.47
N LEU A 273 -30.37 -3.95 13.60
CA LEU A 273 -30.21 -5.02 14.57
C LEU A 273 -31.57 -5.47 15.13
N SER A 274 -31.88 -6.75 15.00
CA SER A 274 -33.14 -7.36 15.49
C SER A 274 -32.87 -8.76 16.06
N ALA A 275 -33.62 -9.10 17.11
CA ALA A 275 -33.60 -10.45 17.68
C ALA A 275 -34.22 -11.50 16.75
N ASP A 276 -35.01 -11.07 15.77
CA ASP A 276 -35.67 -11.96 14.79
C ASP A 276 -34.72 -12.38 13.65
N ASN A 277 -33.59 -11.68 13.48
CA ASN A 277 -32.59 -12.02 12.50
C ASN A 277 -31.72 -13.18 13.00
N VAL A 278 -31.89 -14.36 12.41
CA VAL A 278 -31.10 -15.55 12.76
C VAL A 278 -30.02 -15.78 11.73
N VAL A 279 -28.78 -15.84 12.17
CA VAL A 279 -27.66 -16.28 11.29
C VAL A 279 -27.76 -17.79 11.12
N ASN A 280 -27.94 -18.25 9.90
CA ASN A 280 -27.90 -19.68 9.58
C ASN A 280 -26.47 -20.13 9.37
N ASP A 281 -25.88 -20.85 10.31
CA ASP A 281 -24.54 -21.45 10.22
C ASP A 281 -24.48 -22.70 9.30
N SER A 282 -25.53 -22.97 8.52
CA SER A 282 -25.80 -24.33 8.02
C SER A 282 -25.09 -24.76 6.75
N ASP A 283 -24.33 -23.94 6.02
CA ASP A 283 -23.74 -24.35 4.73
C ASP A 283 -22.32 -23.82 4.46
N LEU A 284 -21.43 -23.88 5.45
CA LEU A 284 -20.05 -23.41 5.31
C LEU A 284 -19.11 -24.51 4.73
N ALA A 285 -19.44 -25.05 3.56
CA ALA A 285 -18.51 -25.88 2.80
C ALA A 285 -17.71 -25.01 1.83
N VAL A 286 -16.51 -24.61 2.22
CA VAL A 286 -15.56 -23.93 1.32
C VAL A 286 -15.12 -24.92 0.24
N ASP A 287 -15.57 -24.70 -0.98
CA ASP A 287 -15.04 -25.38 -2.15
C ASP A 287 -13.62 -24.84 -2.41
N LYS A 288 -12.62 -25.58 -1.97
CA LYS A 288 -11.22 -25.25 -2.26
C LYS A 288 -10.96 -25.53 -3.73
N GLY A 289 -11.03 -24.49 -4.54
CA GLY A 289 -10.67 -24.53 -5.96
C GLY A 289 -9.32 -25.23 -6.21
N ASN A 290 -9.07 -25.62 -7.45
CA ASN A 290 -7.85 -26.36 -7.82
C ASN A 290 -6.62 -25.43 -7.66
N PHE A 291 -5.82 -25.66 -6.61
CA PHE A 291 -4.61 -24.89 -6.25
C PHE A 291 -3.69 -24.56 -7.45
N PHE A 292 -3.52 -25.50 -8.41
CA PHE A 292 -2.64 -25.25 -9.56
C PHE A 292 -3.24 -24.29 -10.60
N VAL A 293 -4.56 -24.24 -10.72
CA VAL A 293 -5.26 -23.30 -11.62
C VAL A 293 -5.17 -21.89 -11.02
N GLU A 294 -5.40 -21.78 -9.73
CA GLU A 294 -5.31 -20.54 -8.97
C GLU A 294 -3.87 -19.97 -8.98
N LEU A 295 -2.87 -20.84 -8.71
CA LEU A 295 -1.45 -20.49 -8.83
C LEU A 295 -1.10 -19.95 -10.22
N GLY A 296 -1.58 -20.59 -11.29
CA GLY A 296 -1.35 -20.18 -12.68
C GLY A 296 -1.94 -18.79 -12.97
N SER A 297 -3.14 -18.52 -12.48
CA SER A 297 -3.81 -17.21 -12.59
C SER A 297 -3.03 -16.10 -11.88
N VAL A 298 -2.62 -16.35 -10.62
CA VAL A 298 -1.81 -15.40 -9.83
C VAL A 298 -0.49 -15.09 -10.52
N VAL A 299 0.24 -16.11 -10.98
CA VAL A 299 1.52 -15.92 -11.70
C VAL A 299 1.35 -15.09 -12.96
N SER A 300 0.27 -15.32 -13.73
CA SER A 300 -0.01 -14.56 -14.95
C SER A 300 -0.29 -13.08 -14.65
N LYS A 301 -1.15 -12.80 -13.67
CA LYS A 301 -1.47 -11.43 -13.25
C LYS A 301 -0.24 -10.69 -12.72
N LEU A 302 0.58 -11.34 -11.88
CA LEU A 302 1.81 -10.73 -11.36
C LEU A 302 2.87 -10.49 -12.44
N ALA A 303 2.91 -11.31 -13.49
CA ALA A 303 3.80 -11.09 -14.62
C ALA A 303 3.45 -9.79 -15.40
N GLU A 304 2.16 -9.44 -15.49
CA GLU A 304 1.73 -8.16 -16.07
C GLU A 304 2.19 -6.97 -15.19
N GLY A 305 2.00 -7.06 -13.87
CA GLY A 305 2.49 -6.04 -12.92
C GLY A 305 4.01 -5.88 -12.94
N MET A 306 4.76 -6.96 -13.22
CA MET A 306 6.21 -6.91 -13.38
C MET A 306 6.65 -6.01 -14.54
N LEU A 307 5.88 -5.91 -15.62
CA LEU A 307 6.20 -4.99 -16.73
C LEU A 307 6.15 -3.53 -16.28
N ALA A 308 5.20 -3.18 -15.42
CA ALA A 308 5.12 -1.83 -14.84
C ALA A 308 6.33 -1.55 -13.92
N SER A 309 6.68 -2.49 -13.03
CA SER A 309 7.89 -2.38 -12.19
C SER A 309 9.16 -2.27 -13.03
N LEU A 310 9.28 -3.03 -14.12
CA LEU A 310 10.40 -2.96 -15.06
C LEU A 310 10.46 -1.60 -15.77
N ALA A 311 9.32 -1.05 -16.18
CA ALA A 311 9.25 0.28 -16.80
C ALA A 311 9.74 1.37 -15.83
N ILE A 312 9.27 1.36 -14.57
CA ILE A 312 9.74 2.27 -13.52
C ILE A 312 11.26 2.15 -13.37
N PHE A 313 11.77 0.93 -13.22
CA PHE A 313 13.19 0.65 -13.06
C PHE A 313 14.03 1.21 -14.21
N VAL A 314 13.70 0.87 -15.44
CA VAL A 314 14.47 1.29 -16.64
C VAL A 314 14.42 2.81 -16.82
N LEU A 315 13.22 3.41 -16.74
CA LEU A 315 13.07 4.85 -16.93
C LEU A 315 13.77 5.64 -15.81
N THR A 316 13.70 5.16 -14.58
CA THR A 316 14.46 5.77 -13.47
C THR A 316 15.96 5.78 -13.78
N LEU A 317 16.54 4.68 -14.22
CA LEU A 317 17.98 4.63 -14.57
C LEU A 317 18.31 5.54 -15.75
N VAL A 318 17.49 5.54 -16.80
CA VAL A 318 17.69 6.37 -18.01
C VAL A 318 17.73 7.86 -17.66
N PHE A 319 16.87 8.31 -16.72
CA PHE A 319 16.84 9.73 -16.34
C PHE A 319 17.77 10.07 -15.17
N SER A 320 17.91 9.20 -14.18
CA SER A 320 18.69 9.51 -12.97
C SER A 320 20.22 9.49 -13.20
N LEU A 321 20.73 8.61 -14.07
CA LEU A 321 22.18 8.56 -14.33
C LEU A 321 22.70 9.85 -15.01
N PRO A 322 22.09 10.36 -16.11
CA PRO A 322 22.51 11.64 -16.70
C PRO A 322 22.29 12.83 -15.75
N LEU A 323 21.15 12.83 -15.04
CA LEU A 323 20.83 13.88 -14.08
C LEU A 323 21.82 13.88 -12.91
N GLY A 324 22.19 12.72 -12.39
CA GLY A 324 23.22 12.56 -11.36
C GLY A 324 24.59 13.05 -11.81
N LEU A 325 24.97 12.78 -13.07
CA LEU A 325 26.20 13.31 -13.66
C LEU A 325 26.16 14.84 -13.75
N LEU A 326 25.03 15.41 -14.17
CA LEU A 326 24.83 16.86 -14.22
C LEU A 326 24.93 17.48 -12.83
N LEU A 327 24.22 16.92 -11.85
CA LEU A 327 24.26 17.36 -10.45
C LEU A 327 25.66 17.29 -9.85
N MET A 328 26.44 16.28 -10.19
CA MET A 328 27.84 16.19 -9.80
C MET A 328 28.63 17.39 -10.30
N PHE A 329 28.49 17.80 -11.58
CA PHE A 329 29.17 19.01 -12.10
C PHE A 329 28.71 20.26 -11.36
N VAL A 330 27.41 20.41 -11.10
CA VAL A 330 26.87 21.53 -10.32
C VAL A 330 27.46 21.53 -8.90
N ARG A 331 27.59 20.35 -8.28
CA ARG A 331 28.17 20.15 -6.95
C ARG A 331 29.68 20.46 -6.89
N LEU A 332 30.41 20.28 -8.00
CA LEU A 332 31.83 20.61 -8.14
C LEU A 332 32.07 22.02 -8.65
N SER A 333 31.03 22.83 -8.86
CA SER A 333 31.12 24.20 -9.36
C SER A 333 31.99 25.08 -8.44
N LYS A 334 32.76 26.00 -9.06
CA LYS A 334 33.52 27.03 -8.33
C LYS A 334 32.62 28.11 -7.73
N VAL A 335 31.39 28.28 -8.24
CA VAL A 335 30.42 29.25 -7.75
C VAL A 335 29.79 28.73 -6.47
N ASN A 336 30.09 29.39 -5.35
CA ASN A 336 29.67 28.94 -4.01
C ASN A 336 28.15 28.76 -3.88
N VAL A 337 27.36 29.69 -4.43
CA VAL A 337 25.88 29.65 -4.35
C VAL A 337 25.33 28.40 -5.06
N ILE A 338 25.78 28.15 -6.28
CA ILE A 338 25.37 26.98 -7.10
C ILE A 338 25.74 25.69 -6.37
N ARG A 339 26.97 25.62 -5.88
CA ARG A 339 27.45 24.46 -5.10
C ARG A 339 26.63 24.23 -3.84
N TRP A 340 26.23 25.30 -3.14
CA TRP A 340 25.46 25.22 -1.92
C TRP A 340 24.02 24.73 -2.19
N ILE A 341 23.36 25.25 -3.24
CA ILE A 341 22.02 24.78 -3.66
C ILE A 341 22.07 23.27 -3.97
N ALA A 342 23.05 22.80 -4.76
CA ALA A 342 23.19 21.37 -5.05
C ALA A 342 23.42 20.54 -3.78
N LYS A 343 24.19 21.06 -2.82
CA LYS A 343 24.41 20.40 -1.53
C LYS A 343 23.13 20.23 -0.73
N ILE A 344 22.31 21.28 -0.66
CA ILE A 344 21.02 21.23 0.04
C ILE A 344 20.09 20.22 -0.62
N TYR A 345 19.93 20.31 -1.95
CA TYR A 345 19.09 19.38 -2.70
C TYR A 345 19.49 17.92 -2.43
N ILE A 346 20.77 17.59 -2.59
CA ILE A 346 21.28 16.23 -2.35
C ILE A 346 21.06 15.81 -0.88
N SER A 347 21.24 16.75 0.06
CA SER A 347 21.02 16.49 1.48
C SER A 347 19.55 16.17 1.79
N ILE A 348 18.61 16.91 1.19
CA ILE A 348 17.16 16.67 1.36
C ILE A 348 16.78 15.33 0.75
N MET A 349 17.16 15.09 -0.52
CA MET A 349 16.77 13.87 -1.23
C MET A 349 17.33 12.59 -0.61
N ARG A 350 18.50 12.65 0.01
CA ARG A 350 19.11 11.51 0.71
C ARG A 350 18.73 11.43 2.19
N GLY A 351 18.18 12.49 2.75
CA GLY A 351 17.82 12.59 4.17
C GLY A 351 16.32 12.42 4.46
N THR A 352 15.49 12.31 3.44
CA THR A 352 14.03 12.12 3.59
C THR A 352 13.58 10.80 2.96
N PRO A 353 12.50 10.17 3.46
CA PRO A 353 11.95 8.94 2.87
C PRO A 353 11.49 9.15 1.43
N LEU A 354 11.82 8.22 0.54
CA LEU A 354 11.42 8.27 -0.88
C LEU A 354 9.89 8.34 -1.02
N MET A 355 9.15 7.59 -0.21
CA MET A 355 7.68 7.60 -0.23
C MET A 355 7.10 9.01 -0.04
N LEU A 356 7.61 9.78 0.93
CA LEU A 356 7.18 11.17 1.14
C LEU A 356 7.53 12.07 -0.06
N GLN A 357 8.68 11.84 -0.69
CA GLN A 357 9.07 12.59 -1.90
C GLN A 357 8.13 12.33 -3.07
N LEU A 358 7.70 11.07 -3.25
CA LEU A 358 6.72 10.69 -4.27
C LEU A 358 5.39 11.43 -4.06
N LEU A 359 4.87 11.46 -2.84
CA LEU A 359 3.65 12.19 -2.48
C LEU A 359 3.78 13.70 -2.77
N VAL A 360 4.92 14.31 -2.40
CA VAL A 360 5.19 15.73 -2.68
C VAL A 360 5.28 16.00 -4.19
N VAL A 361 5.93 15.14 -4.96
CA VAL A 361 6.02 15.30 -6.42
C VAL A 361 4.64 15.15 -7.08
N PHE A 362 3.80 14.26 -6.58
CA PHE A 362 2.47 14.04 -7.14
C PHE A 362 1.48 15.14 -6.74
N PHE A 363 1.31 15.40 -5.45
CA PHE A 363 0.32 16.35 -4.96
C PHE A 363 0.82 17.81 -4.93
N GLY A 364 2.13 18.04 -4.86
CA GLY A 364 2.73 19.38 -4.76
C GLY A 364 2.26 20.38 -5.84
N PRO A 365 2.16 20.00 -7.13
CA PRO A 365 1.66 20.92 -8.16
C PRO A 365 0.26 21.45 -7.88
N TYR A 366 -0.62 20.63 -7.31
CA TYR A 366 -1.96 21.08 -6.91
C TYR A 366 -1.93 21.98 -5.68
N TYR A 367 -1.36 21.52 -4.58
CA TYR A 367 -1.41 22.28 -3.31
C TYR A 367 -0.57 23.55 -3.30
N VAL A 368 0.53 23.61 -4.09
CA VAL A 368 1.41 24.81 -4.13
C VAL A 368 1.01 25.78 -5.22
N PHE A 369 0.58 25.27 -6.39
CA PHE A 369 0.35 26.12 -7.58
C PHE A 369 -1.10 26.09 -8.08
N GLY A 370 -2.00 25.31 -7.46
CA GLY A 370 -3.40 25.17 -7.90
C GLY A 370 -3.56 24.47 -9.26
N ILE A 371 -2.55 23.70 -9.71
CA ILE A 371 -2.59 23.00 -10.99
C ILE A 371 -3.36 21.70 -10.83
N SER A 372 -4.51 21.57 -11.54
CA SER A 372 -5.28 20.33 -11.57
C SER A 372 -4.44 19.20 -12.16
N LEU A 373 -4.43 18.07 -11.50
CA LEU A 373 -3.70 16.88 -11.92
C LEU A 373 -4.55 16.07 -12.91
N SER A 374 -3.89 15.38 -13.82
CA SER A 374 -4.54 14.39 -14.69
C SER A 374 -4.20 12.98 -14.24
N TYR A 375 -5.04 12.02 -14.59
CA TYR A 375 -4.77 10.60 -14.36
C TYR A 375 -3.37 10.17 -14.86
N SER A 376 -3.04 10.56 -16.10
CA SER A 376 -1.75 10.21 -16.71
C SER A 376 -0.55 10.80 -15.96
N TYR A 377 -0.73 11.88 -15.20
CA TYR A 377 0.37 12.49 -14.45
C TYR A 377 0.92 11.56 -13.36
N ARG A 378 0.13 10.64 -12.85
CA ARG A 378 0.56 9.66 -11.83
C ARG A 378 1.81 8.88 -12.25
N PHE A 379 1.81 8.33 -13.46
CA PHE A 379 2.97 7.63 -14.00
C PHE A 379 4.20 8.54 -14.11
N TYR A 380 4.01 9.75 -14.62
CA TYR A 380 5.11 10.71 -14.74
C TYR A 380 5.63 11.14 -13.37
N ALA A 381 4.76 11.35 -12.40
CA ALA A 381 5.16 11.71 -11.03
C ALA A 381 6.00 10.61 -10.36
N VAL A 382 5.64 9.33 -10.56
CA VAL A 382 6.45 8.20 -10.12
C VAL A 382 7.84 8.30 -10.73
N ILE A 383 7.96 8.41 -12.06
CA ILE A 383 9.26 8.47 -12.74
C ILE A 383 10.07 9.69 -12.32
N ILE A 384 9.45 10.87 -12.22
CA ILE A 384 10.11 12.11 -11.78
C ILE A 384 10.62 11.95 -10.35
N GLY A 385 9.80 11.48 -9.42
CA GLY A 385 10.18 11.31 -8.02
C GLY A 385 11.36 10.35 -7.85
N PHE A 386 11.28 9.19 -8.49
CA PHE A 386 12.39 8.23 -8.50
C PHE A 386 13.66 8.80 -9.15
N ALA A 387 13.52 9.44 -10.32
CA ALA A 387 14.66 10.00 -11.04
C ALA A 387 15.36 11.11 -10.23
N LEU A 388 14.60 11.98 -9.58
CA LEU A 388 15.15 13.03 -8.72
C LEU A 388 15.86 12.44 -7.50
N ASN A 389 15.27 11.47 -6.84
CA ASN A 389 15.87 10.81 -5.68
C ASN A 389 17.19 10.11 -6.07
N TYR A 390 17.14 9.20 -7.04
CA TYR A 390 18.32 8.43 -7.46
C TYR A 390 19.42 9.29 -8.09
N ALA A 391 19.06 10.40 -8.74
CA ALA A 391 20.05 11.36 -9.23
C ALA A 391 20.90 11.96 -8.11
N ALA A 392 20.33 12.19 -6.93
CA ALA A 392 21.07 12.68 -5.77
C ALA A 392 22.08 11.64 -5.25
N TYR A 393 21.70 10.35 -5.23
CA TYR A 393 22.61 9.26 -4.88
C TYR A 393 23.73 9.12 -5.89
N PHE A 394 23.40 9.06 -7.19
CA PHE A 394 24.41 8.96 -8.25
C PHE A 394 25.34 10.18 -8.30
N ALA A 395 24.84 11.38 -8.02
CA ALA A 395 25.69 12.58 -7.97
C ALA A 395 26.82 12.47 -6.93
N GLU A 396 26.53 11.94 -5.73
CA GLU A 396 27.55 11.76 -4.70
C GLU A 396 28.48 10.57 -5.01
N ILE A 397 27.97 9.50 -5.61
CA ILE A 397 28.77 8.38 -6.09
C ILE A 397 29.77 8.86 -7.16
N PHE A 398 29.30 9.59 -8.18
CA PHE A 398 30.16 10.13 -9.22
C PHE A 398 31.17 11.15 -8.67
N ARG A 399 30.74 12.01 -7.73
CA ARG A 399 31.64 12.95 -7.05
C ARG A 399 32.76 12.22 -6.32
N SER A 400 32.43 11.19 -5.56
CA SER A 400 33.44 10.39 -4.84
C SER A 400 34.41 9.69 -5.80
N GLY A 401 33.90 9.19 -6.93
CA GLY A 401 34.71 8.57 -7.97
C GLY A 401 35.70 9.52 -8.63
N ILE A 402 35.28 10.76 -8.94
CA ILE A 402 36.19 11.77 -9.44
C ILE A 402 37.29 12.13 -8.44
N GLN A 403 36.91 12.28 -7.16
CA GLN A 403 37.84 12.62 -6.10
C GLN A 403 38.87 11.50 -5.78
N ALA A 404 38.56 10.27 -6.15
CA ALA A 404 39.45 9.13 -6.01
C ALA A 404 40.55 9.09 -7.12
N ILE A 405 40.38 9.86 -8.22
CA ILE A 405 41.36 9.92 -9.30
C ILE A 405 42.48 10.90 -8.94
N PRO A 406 43.74 10.49 -9.00
CA PRO A 406 44.89 11.38 -8.72
C PRO A 406 44.90 12.64 -9.60
N ALA A 407 45.15 13.82 -9.03
CA ALA A 407 45.16 15.09 -9.70
C ALA A 407 46.19 15.13 -10.88
N GLY A 408 47.29 14.39 -10.78
CA GLY A 408 48.27 14.25 -11.82
C GLY A 408 47.74 13.76 -13.18
N GLN A 409 46.61 13.04 -13.21
CA GLN A 409 45.96 12.65 -14.45
C GLN A 409 45.43 13.88 -15.24
N SER A 410 44.83 14.83 -14.56
CA SER A 410 44.37 16.08 -15.17
C SER A 410 45.50 17.02 -15.54
N GLU A 411 46.57 17.05 -14.74
CA GLU A 411 47.77 17.84 -14.99
C GLU A 411 48.50 17.32 -16.21
N ALA A 412 48.74 16.01 -16.29
CA ALA A 412 49.39 15.39 -17.46
C ALA A 412 48.57 15.61 -18.75
N ALA A 413 47.24 15.51 -18.69
CA ALA A 413 46.36 15.81 -19.82
C ALA A 413 46.49 17.26 -20.27
N THR A 414 46.64 18.21 -19.35
CA THR A 414 46.83 19.63 -19.66
C THR A 414 48.17 19.88 -20.36
N VAL A 415 49.23 19.22 -19.91
CA VAL A 415 50.54 19.28 -20.54
C VAL A 415 50.52 18.74 -21.98
N LEU A 416 49.71 17.72 -22.23
CA LEU A 416 49.49 17.14 -23.56
C LEU A 416 48.56 17.98 -24.45
N GLY A 417 48.06 19.15 -23.98
CA GLY A 417 47.22 20.04 -24.74
C GLY A 417 45.77 19.68 -24.82
N TYR A 418 45.28 18.76 -23.95
CA TYR A 418 43.84 18.42 -23.89
C TYR A 418 43.03 19.56 -23.28
N THR A 419 41.88 19.85 -23.89
CA THR A 419 40.88 20.74 -23.28
C THR A 419 40.25 20.07 -22.08
N ARG A 420 39.60 20.84 -21.16
CA ARG A 420 38.93 20.31 -19.99
C ARG A 420 37.87 19.25 -20.33
N ALA A 421 37.11 19.48 -21.42
CA ALA A 421 36.11 18.53 -21.88
C ALA A 421 36.77 17.23 -22.41
N GLN A 422 37.82 17.35 -23.18
CA GLN A 422 38.60 16.19 -23.68
C GLN A 422 39.24 15.41 -22.53
N THR A 423 39.82 16.09 -21.55
CA THR A 423 40.38 15.48 -20.35
C THR A 423 39.28 14.71 -19.60
N PHE A 424 38.12 15.33 -19.39
CA PHE A 424 37.00 14.65 -18.71
C PHE A 424 36.53 13.40 -19.46
N VAL A 425 36.17 13.54 -20.73
CA VAL A 425 35.55 12.44 -21.51
C VAL A 425 36.55 11.32 -21.82
N ARG A 426 37.82 11.63 -22.16
CA ARG A 426 38.77 10.62 -22.60
C ARG A 426 39.64 10.01 -21.51
N ILE A 427 39.79 10.72 -20.36
CA ILE A 427 40.71 10.28 -19.30
C ILE A 427 40.00 10.06 -18.00
N ILE A 428 39.24 11.04 -17.52
CA ILE A 428 38.63 11.00 -16.20
C ILE A 428 37.39 10.10 -16.20
N LEU A 429 36.44 10.26 -17.10
CA LEU A 429 35.19 9.53 -17.17
C LEU A 429 35.38 8.00 -17.24
N PRO A 430 36.26 7.45 -18.08
CA PRO A 430 36.49 6.00 -18.12
C PRO A 430 37.09 5.45 -16.82
N GLN A 431 37.97 6.21 -16.17
CA GLN A 431 38.53 5.81 -14.87
C GLN A 431 37.49 5.92 -13.77
N MET A 432 36.75 7.05 -13.71
CA MET A 432 35.66 7.26 -12.76
C MET A 432 34.65 6.13 -12.84
N THR A 433 34.19 5.78 -14.06
CA THR A 433 33.17 4.74 -14.25
C THR A 433 33.63 3.41 -13.64
N ARG A 434 34.90 3.02 -13.81
CA ARG A 434 35.45 1.80 -13.21
C ARG A 434 35.46 1.85 -11.67
N ILE A 435 35.78 3.01 -11.11
CA ILE A 435 35.84 3.21 -9.65
C ILE A 435 34.45 3.16 -9.02
N VAL A 436 33.45 3.79 -9.66
CA VAL A 436 32.12 3.94 -9.09
C VAL A 436 31.19 2.75 -9.38
N LEU A 437 31.53 1.90 -10.35
CA LEU A 437 30.66 0.83 -10.83
C LEU A 437 30.15 -0.09 -9.72
N PRO A 438 30.94 -0.52 -8.71
CA PRO A 438 30.44 -1.34 -7.62
C PRO A 438 29.38 -0.62 -6.77
N GLN A 439 29.55 0.69 -6.56
CA GLN A 439 28.56 1.50 -5.81
C GLN A 439 27.29 1.71 -6.63
N VAL A 440 27.42 1.99 -7.93
CA VAL A 440 26.29 2.08 -8.88
C VAL A 440 25.53 0.74 -8.91
N THR A 441 26.24 -0.39 -8.93
CA THR A 441 25.62 -1.72 -8.87
C THR A 441 24.73 -1.88 -7.64
N ASN A 442 25.20 -1.47 -6.46
CA ASN A 442 24.41 -1.56 -5.23
C ASN A 442 23.13 -0.70 -5.31
N GLU A 443 23.22 0.52 -5.83
CA GLU A 443 22.04 1.39 -6.00
C GLU A 443 21.06 0.82 -7.04
N VAL A 444 21.56 0.25 -8.14
CA VAL A 444 20.72 -0.40 -9.17
C VAL A 444 19.98 -1.61 -8.58
N ILE A 445 20.65 -2.41 -7.75
CA ILE A 445 20.02 -3.54 -7.04
C ILE A 445 18.96 -3.04 -6.04
N THR A 446 19.23 -1.94 -5.34
CA THR A 446 18.26 -1.33 -4.42
C THR A 446 17.05 -0.80 -5.14
N LEU A 447 17.24 -0.15 -6.30
CA LEU A 447 16.15 0.39 -7.12
C LEU A 447 15.13 -0.68 -7.52
N VAL A 448 15.54 -1.93 -7.78
CA VAL A 448 14.62 -3.04 -8.08
C VAL A 448 13.56 -3.18 -6.97
N LYS A 449 13.99 -3.12 -5.71
CA LYS A 449 13.08 -3.25 -4.55
C LYS A 449 12.24 -2.00 -4.35
N ASP A 450 12.87 -0.84 -4.54
CA ASP A 450 12.21 0.44 -4.30
C ASP A 450 11.06 0.70 -5.29
N THR A 451 11.04 0.04 -6.48
CA THR A 451 9.91 0.18 -7.42
C THR A 451 8.56 -0.11 -6.77
N SER A 452 8.51 -0.96 -5.75
CA SER A 452 7.32 -1.24 -4.97
C SER A 452 6.73 0.00 -4.28
N LEU A 453 7.56 1.03 -3.96
CA LEU A 453 7.09 2.26 -3.31
C LEU A 453 6.15 3.10 -4.19
N ALA A 454 6.00 2.74 -5.47
CA ALA A 454 5.01 3.37 -6.36
C ALA A 454 3.56 3.16 -5.87
N PHE A 455 3.31 2.15 -5.01
CA PHE A 455 2.00 1.94 -4.38
C PHE A 455 1.50 3.17 -3.62
N ALA A 456 2.40 3.97 -3.04
CA ALA A 456 2.05 5.19 -2.31
C ALA A 456 1.30 6.24 -3.16
N LEU A 457 1.44 6.16 -4.48
CA LEU A 457 0.69 6.98 -5.43
C LEU A 457 -0.49 6.22 -6.05
N ALA A 458 -0.90 5.09 -5.49
CA ALA A 458 -1.90 4.18 -6.07
C ALA A 458 -1.57 3.82 -7.54
N TYR A 459 -0.27 3.67 -7.87
CA TYR A 459 0.17 3.18 -9.17
C TYR A 459 0.30 1.67 -9.12
N THR A 460 -0.53 0.99 -9.93
CA THR A 460 -0.57 -0.47 -9.95
C THR A 460 0.68 -1.04 -10.62
N GLU A 461 1.59 -1.55 -9.81
CA GLU A 461 2.75 -2.33 -10.21
C GLU A 461 2.68 -3.72 -9.53
N MET A 462 3.72 -4.54 -9.65
CA MET A 462 3.67 -5.92 -9.20
C MET A 462 3.36 -6.09 -7.70
N PHE A 463 3.94 -5.27 -6.82
CA PHE A 463 3.70 -5.37 -5.38
C PHE A 463 2.27 -4.95 -5.01
N THR A 464 1.78 -3.85 -5.60
CA THR A 464 0.40 -3.39 -5.44
C THR A 464 -0.58 -4.48 -5.89
N LEU A 465 -0.33 -5.08 -7.05
CA LEU A 465 -1.17 -6.15 -7.58
C LEU A 465 -1.13 -7.41 -6.69
N ALA A 466 0.05 -7.74 -6.14
CA ALA A 466 0.17 -8.85 -5.21
C ALA A 466 -0.63 -8.63 -3.92
N LYS A 467 -0.61 -7.40 -3.37
CA LYS A 467 -1.44 -7.03 -2.21
C LYS A 467 -2.93 -7.17 -2.51
N GLN A 468 -3.37 -6.62 -3.65
CA GLN A 468 -4.78 -6.70 -4.08
C GLN A 468 -5.25 -8.15 -4.26
N ILE A 469 -4.44 -9.01 -4.90
CA ILE A 469 -4.78 -10.44 -5.06
C ILE A 469 -4.75 -11.17 -3.71
N ALA A 470 -3.77 -10.86 -2.85
CA ALA A 470 -3.68 -11.47 -1.52
C ALA A 470 -4.88 -11.12 -0.65
N ALA A 471 -5.35 -9.87 -0.71
CA ALA A 471 -6.56 -9.41 -0.05
C ALA A 471 -7.79 -10.15 -0.59
N ALA A 472 -8.04 -10.09 -1.90
CA ALA A 472 -9.19 -10.71 -2.54
C ALA A 472 -9.26 -12.25 -2.40
N SER A 473 -8.12 -12.92 -2.19
CA SER A 473 -8.08 -14.39 -2.00
C SER A 473 -7.89 -14.82 -0.54
N ALA A 474 -7.88 -13.88 0.41
CA ALA A 474 -7.55 -14.12 1.83
C ALA A 474 -6.30 -15.02 2.00
N SER A 475 -5.30 -14.86 1.12
CA SER A 475 -4.14 -15.74 0.98
C SER A 475 -2.83 -14.98 0.92
N ILE A 476 -1.84 -15.42 1.68
CA ILE A 476 -0.48 -14.85 1.64
C ILE A 476 0.33 -15.33 0.41
N MET A 477 -0.17 -16.32 -0.34
CA MET A 477 0.54 -16.93 -1.47
C MET A 477 0.95 -15.92 -2.56
N PRO A 478 0.11 -14.95 -2.99
CA PRO A 478 0.50 -13.95 -3.97
C PRO A 478 1.72 -13.11 -3.55
N LEU A 479 1.88 -12.82 -2.24
CA LEU A 479 3.04 -12.08 -1.72
C LEU A 479 4.32 -12.92 -1.79
N PHE A 480 4.27 -14.23 -1.53
CA PHE A 480 5.41 -15.13 -1.72
C PHE A 480 5.82 -15.23 -3.18
N ILE A 481 4.83 -15.32 -4.09
CA ILE A 481 5.10 -15.36 -5.54
C ILE A 481 5.74 -14.05 -6.00
N ALA A 482 5.21 -12.90 -5.57
CA ALA A 482 5.80 -11.59 -5.84
C ALA A 482 7.24 -11.50 -5.30
N GLY A 483 7.49 -11.98 -4.07
CA GLY A 483 8.83 -12.10 -3.50
C GLY A 483 9.78 -12.92 -4.38
N ALA A 484 9.30 -14.04 -4.95
CA ALA A 484 10.08 -14.85 -5.88
C ALA A 484 10.37 -14.09 -7.20
N PHE A 485 9.39 -13.37 -7.76
CA PHE A 485 9.58 -12.51 -8.93
C PHE A 485 10.63 -11.41 -8.67
N TYR A 486 10.53 -10.69 -7.54
CA TYR A 486 11.53 -9.68 -7.15
C TYR A 486 12.91 -10.28 -6.96
N TYR A 487 13.00 -11.47 -6.37
CA TYR A 487 14.27 -12.17 -6.19
C TYR A 487 14.90 -12.52 -7.54
N ILE A 488 14.13 -13.09 -8.47
CA ILE A 488 14.60 -13.47 -9.83
C ILE A 488 15.02 -12.21 -10.59
N PHE A 489 14.21 -11.16 -10.56
CA PHE A 489 14.53 -9.90 -11.23
C PHE A 489 15.83 -9.30 -10.67
N ASN A 490 15.95 -9.24 -9.36
CA ASN A 490 17.14 -8.73 -8.69
C ASN A 490 18.39 -9.57 -9.01
N PHE A 491 18.24 -10.90 -9.06
CA PHE A 491 19.31 -11.82 -9.44
C PHE A 491 19.79 -11.56 -10.87
N ILE A 492 18.86 -11.38 -11.82
CA ILE A 492 19.19 -11.07 -13.22
C ILE A 492 19.94 -9.73 -13.32
N VAL A 493 19.42 -8.69 -12.65
CA VAL A 493 20.06 -7.37 -12.61
C VAL A 493 21.46 -7.44 -12.00
N ALA A 494 21.61 -8.12 -10.86
CA ALA A 494 22.92 -8.31 -10.22
C ALA A 494 23.90 -9.06 -11.11
N TRP A 495 23.45 -10.11 -11.81
CA TRP A 495 24.27 -10.87 -12.75
C TRP A 495 24.73 -10.01 -13.95
N ILE A 496 23.83 -9.19 -14.52
CA ILE A 496 24.17 -8.24 -15.61
C ILE A 496 25.22 -7.23 -15.11
N MET A 497 25.00 -6.65 -13.94
CA MET A 497 25.91 -5.66 -13.38
C MET A 497 27.29 -6.26 -13.06
N GLU A 498 27.34 -7.46 -12.52
CA GLU A 498 28.58 -8.19 -12.27
C GLU A 498 29.33 -8.53 -13.57
N TYR A 499 28.59 -8.89 -14.63
CA TYR A 499 29.17 -9.11 -15.95
C TYR A 499 29.80 -7.83 -16.52
N ILE A 500 29.10 -6.68 -16.42
CA ILE A 500 29.61 -5.36 -16.84
C ILE A 500 30.86 -5.01 -16.03
N GLU A 501 30.84 -5.21 -14.70
CA GLU A 501 31.98 -4.93 -13.84
C GLU A 501 33.20 -5.77 -14.22
N LYS A 502 33.04 -7.05 -14.46
CA LYS A 502 34.12 -7.94 -14.91
C LYS A 502 34.71 -7.48 -16.24
N LYS A 503 33.85 -7.09 -17.21
CA LYS A 503 34.31 -6.61 -18.53
C LYS A 503 35.03 -5.26 -18.46
N MET A 504 34.72 -4.42 -17.47
CA MET A 504 35.32 -3.11 -17.30
C MET A 504 36.60 -3.15 -16.46
N ARG A 505 36.91 -4.23 -15.75
CA ARG A 505 38.17 -4.40 -15.00
C ARG A 505 39.39 -4.64 -15.89
N TYR A 506 39.18 -5.08 -17.13
CA TYR A 506 40.22 -5.28 -18.15
C TYR A 506 40.25 -4.05 -19.12
#